data_ec356ab3238a34393e9040f8c5e38ac9
#
_entry.id   ec356ab3238a34393e9040f8c5e38ac9
#
_cell.length_a   1.000
_cell.length_b   1.000
_cell.length_c   1.000
_cell.angle_alpha   90.00
_cell.angle_beta   90.00
_cell.angle_gamma   90.00
#
_symmetry.space_group_name_H-M   'P 1'
#
loop_
_entity.id
_entity.type
_entity.pdbx_description
1 polymer ?
#
loop_
_entity_poly.entity_id
_entity_poly.type
_entity_poly.pdbx_seq_one_letter_code
_entity_poly.pdbx_strand_id
1 'polypeptide(L)'
;EIYSFLELSNLKYNKSEVEGYLDEFDYVFGKSPIKEHESGFGYNEGVFFYTLLKIINPEIVIESGVMKGFTTYLIDAATHNDCKIFSYDINFENNMFNSKKATYINTDITNKIPSIKNKKTVALWDDHTSQMDRLKFSQEYNIQYNFFDDDLSFLNIHSDGWPPIPTISMLQDIKNRKVSSETLSWISRNRKGTVYLENLNEIDCIDKIIFHKIFPQLFPITGYKNHSQCSLVINKLS
;
A
#
# COMPACT_ATOMS: atom_id res chain seq x y z
N GLU A 1 -3.96 18.32 -5.66
CA GLU A 1 -3.47 16.97 -5.94
C GLU A 1 -4.47 15.90 -5.48
N ILE A 2 -4.95 15.92 -4.21
CA ILE A 2 -5.84 14.87 -3.70
C ILE A 2 -7.17 14.81 -4.44
N TYR A 3 -7.78 15.95 -4.77
CA TYR A 3 -9.03 15.97 -5.54
C TYR A 3 -8.85 15.39 -6.94
N SER A 4 -7.78 15.74 -7.64
CA SER A 4 -7.47 15.16 -8.96
C SER A 4 -7.27 13.65 -8.88
N PHE A 5 -6.66 13.16 -7.80
CA PHE A 5 -6.49 11.73 -7.57
C PHE A 5 -7.86 11.05 -7.33
N LEU A 6 -8.71 11.64 -6.49
CA LEU A 6 -10.03 11.11 -6.19
C LEU A 6 -10.95 11.09 -7.42
N GLU A 7 -10.95 12.15 -8.22
CA GLU A 7 -11.69 12.21 -9.48
C GLU A 7 -11.29 11.10 -10.45
N LEU A 8 -9.98 10.84 -10.58
CA LEU A 8 -9.49 9.76 -11.43
C LEU A 8 -9.83 8.36 -10.91
N SER A 9 -9.90 8.19 -9.59
CA SER A 9 -10.21 6.90 -8.95
C SER A 9 -11.70 6.54 -9.00
N ASN A 10 -12.57 7.47 -9.38
CA ASN A 10 -14.03 7.36 -9.29
C ASN A 10 -14.56 7.03 -7.88
N LEU A 11 -13.79 7.28 -6.85
CA LEU A 11 -14.27 7.19 -5.48
C LEU A 11 -15.26 8.34 -5.20
N LYS A 12 -16.40 7.99 -4.64
CA LYS A 12 -17.39 9.01 -4.22
C LYS A 12 -16.88 9.71 -2.96
N TYR A 13 -16.83 11.01 -2.99
CA TYR A 13 -16.39 11.82 -1.85
C TYR A 13 -17.19 13.13 -1.74
N ASN A 14 -17.15 13.75 -0.57
CA ASN A 14 -17.61 15.09 -0.32
C ASN A 14 -16.42 16.01 -0.08
N LYS A 15 -16.35 17.16 -0.76
CA LYS A 15 -15.20 18.07 -0.66
C LYS A 15 -14.97 18.59 0.76
N SER A 16 -16.03 18.99 1.45
CA SER A 16 -15.92 19.51 2.82
C SER A 16 -15.46 18.43 3.82
N GLU A 17 -15.83 17.16 3.60
CA GLU A 17 -15.33 16.06 4.41
C GLU A 17 -13.85 15.80 4.15
N VAL A 18 -13.42 15.86 2.88
CA VAL A 18 -11.99 15.70 2.53
C VAL A 18 -11.15 16.80 3.17
N GLU A 19 -11.61 18.05 3.16
CA GLU A 19 -10.91 19.15 3.85
C GLU A 19 -10.79 18.87 5.35
N GLY A 20 -11.87 18.40 5.97
CA GLY A 20 -11.83 17.97 7.38
C GLY A 20 -10.87 16.81 7.64
N TYR A 21 -10.76 15.85 6.72
CA TYR A 21 -9.82 14.73 6.85
C TYR A 21 -8.36 15.16 6.72
N LEU A 22 -8.08 16.18 5.90
CA LEU A 22 -6.73 16.75 5.79
C LEU A 22 -6.32 17.44 7.08
N ASP A 23 -7.20 18.28 7.66
CA ASP A 23 -6.95 18.94 8.94
C ASP A 23 -6.80 17.92 10.10
N GLU A 24 -7.65 16.87 10.09
CA GLU A 24 -7.57 15.78 11.06
C GLU A 24 -6.24 15.02 10.93
N PHE A 25 -5.80 14.75 9.70
CA PHE A 25 -4.51 14.08 9.46
C PHE A 25 -3.34 14.88 10.02
N ASP A 26 -3.29 16.19 9.82
CA ASP A 26 -2.23 17.03 10.38
C ASP A 26 -2.12 16.90 11.90
N TYR A 27 -3.28 16.91 12.56
CA TYR A 27 -3.33 16.68 14.01
C TYR A 27 -2.86 15.27 14.40
N VAL A 28 -3.35 14.24 13.69
CA VAL A 28 -2.99 12.84 13.93
C VAL A 28 -1.49 12.64 13.70
N PHE A 29 -0.95 13.13 12.59
CA PHE A 29 0.48 13.05 12.28
C PHE A 29 1.34 13.71 13.36
N GLY A 30 0.94 14.91 13.80
CA GLY A 30 1.63 15.62 14.86
C GLY A 30 1.61 14.91 16.22
N LYS A 31 0.61 14.07 16.49
CA LYS A 31 0.46 13.24 17.71
C LYS A 31 1.04 11.84 17.60
N SER A 32 1.54 11.45 16.44
CA SER A 32 2.13 10.12 16.24
C SER A 32 3.20 9.82 17.31
N PRO A 33 3.17 8.61 17.90
CA PRO A 33 4.25 8.16 18.79
C PRO A 33 5.54 7.85 18.03
N ILE A 34 5.44 7.64 16.71
CA ILE A 34 6.57 7.39 15.81
C ILE A 34 6.98 8.73 15.20
N LYS A 35 8.18 9.21 15.51
CA LYS A 35 8.70 10.51 15.03
C LYS A 35 9.73 10.38 13.91
N GLU A 36 10.37 9.24 13.80
CA GLU A 36 11.41 8.97 12.82
C GLU A 36 10.81 8.14 11.67
N HIS A 37 10.66 8.79 10.53
CA HIS A 37 10.15 8.20 9.29
C HIS A 37 11.30 7.98 8.30
N GLU A 38 12.35 7.30 8.73
CA GLU A 38 13.54 7.07 7.88
C GLU A 38 13.31 6.02 6.79
N SER A 39 12.26 5.21 6.95
CA SER A 39 11.87 4.17 5.99
C SER A 39 10.35 3.95 6.04
N GLY A 40 9.75 3.66 4.89
CA GLY A 40 8.32 3.43 4.76
C GLY A 40 7.51 4.73 4.66
N PHE A 41 6.28 4.72 5.14
CA PHE A 41 5.36 5.85 5.05
C PHE A 41 5.84 7.08 5.81
N GLY A 42 5.89 8.21 5.11
CA GLY A 42 6.08 9.53 5.69
C GLY A 42 4.78 10.35 5.71
N TYR A 43 4.94 11.69 5.77
CA TYR A 43 3.79 12.61 5.73
C TYR A 43 3.01 12.51 4.42
N ASN A 44 3.72 12.51 3.28
CA ASN A 44 3.11 12.58 1.96
C ASN A 44 2.32 11.30 1.62
N GLU A 45 2.88 10.14 1.88
CA GLU A 45 2.20 8.86 1.72
C GLU A 45 1.04 8.75 2.72
N GLY A 46 1.29 9.16 3.97
CA GLY A 46 0.34 9.11 5.07
C GLY A 46 -0.93 9.93 4.82
N VAL A 47 -0.81 11.15 4.28
CA VAL A 47 -1.99 12.01 4.03
C VAL A 47 -2.92 11.40 2.98
N PHE A 48 -2.38 10.80 1.91
CA PHE A 48 -3.19 10.09 0.92
C PHE A 48 -3.83 8.84 1.50
N PHE A 49 -3.04 8.01 2.17
CA PHE A 49 -3.51 6.78 2.77
C PHE A 49 -4.62 7.01 3.80
N TYR A 50 -4.40 7.96 4.73
CA TYR A 50 -5.37 8.34 5.75
C TYR A 50 -6.68 8.83 5.14
N THR A 51 -6.60 9.79 4.21
CA THR A 51 -7.77 10.37 3.55
C THR A 51 -8.55 9.31 2.77
N LEU A 52 -7.87 8.44 2.03
CA LEU A 52 -8.50 7.36 1.29
C LEU A 52 -9.16 6.33 2.20
N LEU A 53 -8.57 5.99 3.35
CA LEU A 53 -9.21 5.13 4.35
C LEU A 53 -10.50 5.76 4.90
N LYS A 54 -10.51 7.06 5.20
CA LYS A 54 -11.71 7.79 5.64
C LYS A 54 -12.81 7.73 4.58
N ILE A 55 -12.48 7.95 3.31
CA ILE A 55 -13.43 7.92 2.18
C ILE A 55 -13.93 6.50 1.92
N ILE A 56 -13.05 5.52 1.88
CA ILE A 56 -13.41 4.12 1.64
C ILE A 56 -14.23 3.58 2.80
N ASN A 57 -13.93 3.97 4.02
CA ASN A 57 -14.61 3.54 5.24
C ASN A 57 -14.73 2.00 5.30
N PRO A 58 -13.62 1.27 5.49
CA PRO A 58 -13.59 -0.18 5.47
C PRO A 58 -14.17 -0.82 6.75
N GLU A 59 -14.71 -2.04 6.62
CA GLU A 59 -15.04 -2.90 7.75
C GLU A 59 -13.83 -3.70 8.26
N ILE A 60 -12.89 -3.96 7.35
CA ILE A 60 -11.66 -4.70 7.64
C ILE A 60 -10.48 -4.00 6.96
N VAL A 61 -9.39 -3.85 7.70
CA VAL A 61 -8.09 -3.49 7.14
C VAL A 61 -7.10 -4.61 7.39
N ILE A 62 -6.42 -5.01 6.34
CA ILE A 62 -5.27 -5.91 6.38
C ILE A 62 -4.03 -5.06 6.17
N GLU A 63 -3.08 -5.17 7.08
CA GLU A 63 -1.77 -4.56 7.00
C GLU A 63 -0.74 -5.68 6.97
N SER A 64 0.07 -5.75 5.91
CA SER A 64 1.18 -6.69 5.79
C SER A 64 2.48 -5.92 5.71
N GLY A 65 3.31 -6.05 6.75
CA GLY A 65 4.43 -5.18 7.07
C GLY A 65 4.04 -4.09 8.08
N VAL A 66 4.52 -4.20 9.31
CA VAL A 66 4.18 -3.29 10.42
C VAL A 66 5.36 -2.44 10.85
N MET A 67 6.55 -3.03 10.88
CA MET A 67 7.79 -2.39 11.30
C MET A 67 7.63 -1.62 12.63
N LYS A 68 7.70 -0.27 12.61
CA LYS A 68 7.54 0.59 13.80
C LYS A 68 6.07 0.82 14.20
N GLY A 69 5.10 0.47 13.33
CA GLY A 69 3.66 0.61 13.57
C GLY A 69 3.07 1.98 13.23
N PHE A 70 3.74 2.77 12.38
CA PHE A 70 3.21 4.07 11.95
C PHE A 70 1.95 3.91 11.09
N THR A 71 1.96 2.99 10.15
CA THR A 71 0.80 2.68 9.32
C THR A 71 -0.34 2.10 10.15
N THR A 72 -0.06 1.23 11.12
CA THR A 72 -1.06 0.75 12.09
C THR A 72 -1.69 1.91 12.87
N TYR A 73 -0.87 2.90 13.28
CA TYR A 73 -1.36 4.10 13.96
C TYR A 73 -2.31 4.92 13.08
N LEU A 74 -1.96 5.13 11.80
CA LEU A 74 -2.82 5.83 10.85
C LEU A 74 -4.13 5.07 10.59
N ILE A 75 -4.07 3.75 10.42
CA ILE A 75 -5.24 2.89 10.24
C ILE A 75 -6.15 2.98 11.45
N ASP A 76 -5.59 2.91 12.67
CA ASP A 76 -6.36 3.02 13.91
C ASP A 76 -7.09 4.35 14.01
N ALA A 77 -6.42 5.45 13.69
CA ALA A 77 -7.00 6.78 13.72
C ALA A 77 -8.04 7.03 12.60
N ALA A 78 -7.81 6.48 11.38
CA ALA A 78 -8.67 6.71 10.23
C ALA A 78 -9.95 5.87 10.24
N THR A 79 -10.01 4.77 10.97
CA THR A 79 -11.10 3.79 10.90
C THR A 79 -12.06 3.86 12.08
N HIS A 80 -13.31 3.43 11.88
CA HIS A 80 -14.29 3.32 12.96
C HIS A 80 -13.90 2.29 14.03
N ASN A 81 -14.47 2.42 15.21
CA ASN A 81 -14.20 1.51 16.33
C ASN A 81 -14.54 0.05 16.03
N ASP A 82 -15.54 -0.19 15.17
CA ASP A 82 -15.97 -1.54 14.77
C ASP A 82 -15.13 -2.12 13.63
N CYS A 83 -14.25 -1.34 13.01
CA CYS A 83 -13.34 -1.82 11.98
C CYS A 83 -12.34 -2.80 12.60
N LYS A 84 -12.18 -3.97 11.96
CA LYS A 84 -11.20 -4.97 12.39
C LYS A 84 -9.88 -4.75 11.65
N ILE A 85 -8.80 -4.64 12.37
CA ILE A 85 -7.46 -4.50 11.82
C ILE A 85 -6.71 -5.82 12.03
N PHE A 86 -6.14 -6.36 10.96
CA PHE A 86 -5.27 -7.54 11.00
C PHE A 86 -3.88 -7.11 10.53
N SER A 87 -2.95 -6.98 11.47
CA SER A 87 -1.57 -6.53 11.20
C SER A 87 -0.63 -7.73 11.22
N TYR A 88 -0.05 -8.03 10.07
CA TYR A 88 0.87 -9.14 9.82
C TYR A 88 2.30 -8.64 9.74
N ASP A 89 3.18 -9.29 10.43
CA ASP A 89 4.63 -9.12 10.31
C ASP A 89 5.33 -10.41 10.74
N ILE A 90 6.50 -10.66 10.19
CA ILE A 90 7.35 -11.78 10.61
C ILE A 90 8.14 -11.45 11.90
N ASN A 91 8.18 -10.16 12.27
CA ASN A 91 8.87 -9.70 13.47
C ASN A 91 8.27 -8.37 13.99
N PHE A 92 7.81 -8.37 15.24
CA PHE A 92 7.25 -7.19 15.93
C PHE A 92 8.22 -6.54 16.94
N GLU A 93 9.51 -6.89 16.95
CA GLU A 93 10.48 -6.36 17.94
C GLU A 93 10.62 -4.83 17.87
N ASN A 94 10.45 -4.25 16.67
CA ASN A 94 10.56 -2.81 16.47
C ASN A 94 9.22 -2.06 16.58
N ASN A 95 8.11 -2.76 16.83
CA ASN A 95 6.81 -2.12 16.91
C ASN A 95 6.70 -1.22 18.14
N MET A 96 6.41 0.06 17.89
CA MET A 96 6.29 1.10 18.92
C MET A 96 4.84 1.51 19.20
N PHE A 97 3.88 1.03 18.42
CA PHE A 97 2.46 1.33 18.58
C PHE A 97 1.60 0.08 18.57
N ASN A 98 0.78 -0.08 19.62
CA ASN A 98 -0.15 -1.19 19.75
C ASN A 98 -1.59 -0.68 19.75
N SER A 99 -2.30 -0.85 18.63
CA SER A 99 -3.72 -0.57 18.53
C SER A 99 -4.55 -1.60 19.30
N LYS A 100 -5.58 -1.13 20.01
CA LYS A 100 -6.57 -2.01 20.64
C LYS A 100 -7.55 -2.63 19.64
N LYS A 101 -7.66 -2.05 18.43
CA LYS A 101 -8.48 -2.57 17.31
C LYS A 101 -7.75 -3.62 16.49
N ALA A 102 -6.41 -3.69 16.59
CA ALA A 102 -5.60 -4.58 15.77
C ALA A 102 -5.37 -5.94 16.43
N THR A 103 -5.45 -6.96 15.58
CA THR A 103 -4.96 -8.30 15.88
C THR A 103 -3.59 -8.45 15.22
N TYR A 104 -2.54 -8.56 16.03
CA TYR A 104 -1.17 -8.75 15.55
C TYR A 104 -0.90 -10.22 15.31
N ILE A 105 -0.41 -10.56 14.12
CA ILE A 105 -0.22 -11.93 13.66
C ILE A 105 1.21 -12.11 13.17
N ASN A 106 2.01 -12.85 13.94
CA ASN A 106 3.43 -13.03 13.67
C ASN A 106 3.68 -14.14 12.64
N THR A 107 3.28 -13.89 11.42
CA THR A 107 3.52 -14.75 10.25
C THR A 107 3.13 -14.01 8.97
N ASP A 108 3.46 -14.57 7.81
CA ASP A 108 2.93 -14.10 6.52
C ASP A 108 1.41 -14.37 6.45
N ILE A 109 0.67 -13.47 5.77
CA ILE A 109 -0.78 -13.56 5.66
C ILE A 109 -1.24 -14.85 4.97
N THR A 110 -0.44 -15.40 4.05
CA THR A 110 -0.78 -16.65 3.35
C THR A 110 -0.87 -17.86 4.29
N ASN A 111 -0.23 -17.80 5.46
CA ASN A 111 -0.28 -18.85 6.46
C ASN A 111 -1.52 -18.76 7.37
N LYS A 112 -2.14 -17.59 7.48
CA LYS A 112 -3.28 -17.39 8.38
C LYS A 112 -4.19 -16.28 7.86
N ILE A 113 -5.15 -16.65 7.05
CA ILE A 113 -6.05 -15.73 6.37
C ILE A 113 -7.25 -15.40 7.28
N PRO A 114 -7.59 -14.11 7.49
CA PRO A 114 -8.74 -13.73 8.28
C PRO A 114 -10.05 -13.96 7.51
N SER A 115 -11.16 -14.08 8.23
CA SER A 115 -12.47 -14.17 7.61
C SER A 115 -12.91 -12.80 7.07
N ILE A 116 -12.78 -12.59 5.76
CA ILE A 116 -13.06 -11.31 5.08
C ILE A 116 -14.22 -11.38 4.09
N LYS A 117 -14.84 -12.57 3.93
CA LYS A 117 -15.90 -12.78 2.95
C LYS A 117 -17.07 -11.81 3.12
N ASN A 118 -17.45 -11.15 2.02
CA ASN A 118 -18.53 -10.16 1.95
C ASN A 118 -18.31 -8.92 2.85
N LYS A 119 -17.07 -8.59 3.15
CA LYS A 119 -16.69 -7.40 3.92
C LYS A 119 -15.98 -6.40 3.04
N LYS A 120 -16.26 -5.12 3.23
CA LYS A 120 -15.49 -4.06 2.59
C LYS A 120 -14.09 -4.06 3.20
N THR A 121 -13.15 -4.63 2.46
CA THR A 121 -11.78 -4.85 2.92
C THR A 121 -10.81 -3.94 2.15
N VAL A 122 -9.90 -3.34 2.89
CA VAL A 122 -8.73 -2.64 2.38
C VAL A 122 -7.49 -3.44 2.78
N ALA A 123 -6.50 -3.51 1.89
CA ALA A 123 -5.20 -4.07 2.21
C ALA A 123 -4.08 -3.06 1.96
N LEU A 124 -3.10 -3.03 2.86
CA LEU A 124 -1.80 -2.39 2.69
C LEU A 124 -0.73 -3.48 2.60
N TRP A 125 0.06 -3.43 1.54
CA TRP A 125 1.14 -4.35 1.23
C TRP A 125 2.48 -3.62 1.31
N ASP A 126 3.16 -3.74 2.45
CA ASP A 126 4.46 -3.15 2.78
C ASP A 126 5.41 -4.22 3.37
N ASP A 127 5.27 -5.44 2.89
CA ASP A 127 6.01 -6.61 3.40
C ASP A 127 7.15 -7.04 2.50
N HIS A 128 7.48 -6.23 1.49
CA HIS A 128 8.52 -6.48 0.50
C HIS A 128 8.42 -7.84 -0.22
N THR A 129 7.23 -8.43 -0.23
CA THR A 129 6.90 -9.60 -1.05
C THR A 129 6.50 -9.12 -2.44
N SER A 130 6.65 -9.99 -3.46
CA SER A 130 6.19 -9.71 -4.83
C SER A 130 4.79 -9.10 -4.85
N GLN A 131 4.66 -7.91 -5.41
CA GLN A 131 3.35 -7.25 -5.50
C GLN A 131 2.40 -8.00 -6.43
N MET A 132 2.92 -8.73 -7.42
CA MET A 132 2.11 -9.62 -8.24
C MET A 132 1.45 -10.71 -7.40
N ASP A 133 2.18 -11.32 -6.46
CA ASP A 133 1.63 -12.37 -5.60
C ASP A 133 0.58 -11.79 -4.64
N ARG A 134 0.82 -10.59 -4.10
CA ARG A 134 -0.16 -9.88 -3.26
C ARG A 134 -1.40 -9.45 -4.05
N LEU A 135 -1.24 -9.05 -5.31
CA LEU A 135 -2.36 -8.74 -6.20
C LEU A 135 -3.23 -9.98 -6.47
N LYS A 136 -2.61 -11.13 -6.80
CA LYS A 136 -3.32 -12.39 -7.00
C LYS A 136 -4.07 -12.82 -5.74
N PHE A 137 -3.40 -12.76 -4.59
CA PHE A 137 -4.02 -12.98 -3.29
C PHE A 137 -5.25 -12.09 -3.09
N SER A 138 -5.11 -10.78 -3.34
CA SER A 138 -6.21 -9.83 -3.21
C SER A 138 -7.41 -10.19 -4.10
N GLN A 139 -7.15 -10.63 -5.31
CA GLN A 139 -8.18 -11.03 -6.27
C GLN A 139 -8.87 -12.33 -5.89
N GLU A 140 -8.12 -13.30 -5.37
CA GLU A 140 -8.65 -14.56 -4.87
C GLU A 140 -9.62 -14.34 -3.69
N TYR A 141 -9.28 -13.41 -2.80
CA TYR A 141 -10.08 -13.10 -1.61
C TYR A 141 -11.04 -11.93 -1.79
N ASN A 142 -11.22 -11.42 -3.03
CA ASN A 142 -12.09 -10.29 -3.35
C ASN A 142 -11.79 -9.02 -2.53
N ILE A 143 -10.51 -8.72 -2.30
CA ILE A 143 -10.08 -7.46 -1.71
C ILE A 143 -10.09 -6.40 -2.80
N GLN A 144 -10.99 -5.43 -2.68
CA GLN A 144 -11.20 -4.43 -3.72
C GLN A 144 -10.11 -3.35 -3.71
N TYR A 145 -9.76 -2.83 -2.54
CA TYR A 145 -8.87 -1.68 -2.39
C TYR A 145 -7.53 -2.12 -1.85
N ASN A 146 -6.48 -1.87 -2.59
CA ASN A 146 -5.13 -2.30 -2.24
C ASN A 146 -4.15 -1.12 -2.34
N PHE A 147 -3.41 -0.90 -1.29
CA PHE A 147 -2.28 0.02 -1.26
C PHE A 147 -1.00 -0.79 -1.36
N PHE A 148 -0.13 -0.42 -2.29
CA PHE A 148 1.17 -1.06 -2.46
C PHE A 148 2.26 -0.04 -2.15
N ASP A 149 3.10 -0.34 -1.17
CA ASP A 149 4.30 0.42 -0.91
C ASP A 149 5.43 -0.01 -1.86
N ASP A 150 6.38 0.87 -2.16
CA ASP A 150 7.46 0.62 -3.11
C ASP A 150 6.99 0.13 -4.51
N ASP A 151 5.89 0.67 -5.02
CA ASP A 151 5.39 0.35 -6.36
C ASP A 151 6.21 1.08 -7.44
N LEU A 152 7.41 0.57 -7.67
CA LEU A 152 8.44 1.17 -8.51
C LEU A 152 8.34 0.70 -9.95
N SER A 153 8.52 1.61 -10.91
CA SER A 153 8.71 1.26 -12.32
C SER A 153 10.13 0.75 -12.59
N PHE A 154 10.35 0.15 -13.77
CA PHE A 154 11.69 -0.28 -14.20
C PHE A 154 12.73 0.85 -14.20
N LEU A 155 12.28 2.10 -14.42
CA LEU A 155 13.16 3.27 -14.48
C LEU A 155 13.51 3.84 -13.10
N ASN A 156 12.74 3.51 -12.08
CA ASN A 156 12.82 4.11 -10.75
C ASN A 156 13.23 3.12 -9.66
N ILE A 157 13.80 1.97 -10.04
CA ILE A 157 14.32 1.01 -9.05
C ILE A 157 15.47 1.67 -8.30
N HIS A 158 15.25 1.98 -7.03
CA HIS A 158 16.30 2.49 -6.18
C HIS A 158 17.06 1.36 -5.48
N SER A 159 18.29 1.66 -5.07
CA SER A 159 19.19 0.68 -4.44
C SER A 159 18.94 0.47 -2.95
N ASP A 160 18.03 1.24 -2.36
CA ASP A 160 17.81 1.27 -0.92
C ASP A 160 16.61 0.39 -0.54
N GLY A 161 16.83 -0.74 0.00
CA GLY A 161 15.77 -1.59 0.48
C GLY A 161 15.67 -2.94 -0.22
N TRP A 162 14.54 -3.56 -0.07
CA TRP A 162 14.20 -4.85 -0.66
C TRP A 162 12.99 -4.67 -1.58
N PRO A 163 13.19 -4.42 -2.87
CA PRO A 163 12.08 -4.10 -3.75
C PRO A 163 11.12 -5.30 -3.88
N PRO A 164 9.79 -5.08 -3.78
CA PRO A 164 8.76 -6.12 -3.87
C PRO A 164 8.49 -6.54 -5.33
N ILE A 165 9.51 -6.98 -6.03
CA ILE A 165 9.48 -7.28 -7.47
C ILE A 165 8.83 -8.64 -7.76
N PRO A 166 8.01 -8.72 -8.85
CA PRO A 166 7.60 -7.64 -9.73
C PRO A 166 6.55 -6.74 -9.08
N THR A 167 6.69 -5.43 -9.28
CA THR A 167 5.73 -4.43 -8.79
C THR A 167 4.55 -4.28 -9.74
N ILE A 168 3.46 -3.62 -9.31
CA ILE A 168 2.31 -3.36 -10.17
C ILE A 168 2.70 -2.46 -11.34
N SER A 169 3.49 -1.42 -11.09
CA SER A 169 4.01 -0.52 -12.14
C SER A 169 4.84 -1.27 -13.20
N MET A 170 5.71 -2.21 -12.79
CA MET A 170 6.48 -3.05 -13.71
C MET A 170 5.57 -3.93 -14.57
N LEU A 171 4.58 -4.57 -13.97
CA LEU A 171 3.62 -5.40 -14.68
C LEU A 171 2.82 -4.58 -15.71
N GLN A 172 2.43 -3.35 -15.37
CA GLN A 172 1.78 -2.43 -16.30
C GLN A 172 2.70 -2.04 -17.47
N ASP A 173 3.98 -1.78 -17.18
CA ASP A 173 4.96 -1.45 -18.24
C ASP A 173 5.20 -2.62 -19.18
N ILE A 174 5.26 -3.85 -18.69
CA ILE A 174 5.35 -5.08 -19.50
C ILE A 174 4.12 -5.21 -20.39
N LYS A 175 2.92 -5.12 -19.82
CA LYS A 175 1.66 -5.21 -20.54
C LYS A 175 1.57 -4.17 -21.66
N ASN A 176 1.98 -2.95 -21.39
CA ASN A 176 1.97 -1.84 -22.34
C ASN A 176 3.15 -1.89 -23.33
N ARG A 177 3.96 -2.95 -23.30
CA ARG A 177 5.15 -3.14 -24.16
C ARG A 177 6.16 -1.99 -24.08
N LYS A 178 6.27 -1.34 -22.93
CA LYS A 178 7.25 -0.28 -22.69
C LYS A 178 8.65 -0.82 -22.41
N VAL A 179 8.75 -2.13 -22.15
CA VAL A 179 9.97 -2.82 -21.81
C VAL A 179 10.23 -3.93 -22.80
N SER A 180 11.45 -3.98 -23.35
CA SER A 180 11.88 -4.99 -24.35
C SER A 180 12.78 -6.07 -23.72
N SER A 181 13.12 -5.97 -22.44
CA SER A 181 13.98 -6.93 -21.75
C SER A 181 13.20 -8.16 -21.30
N GLU A 182 13.75 -9.34 -21.56
CA GLU A 182 13.19 -10.62 -21.10
C GLU A 182 13.54 -10.90 -19.62
N THR A 183 14.47 -10.16 -19.06
CA THR A 183 14.93 -10.31 -17.68
C THR A 183 15.10 -8.97 -16.99
N LEU A 184 14.72 -8.92 -15.71
CA LEU A 184 15.02 -7.83 -14.82
C LEU A 184 15.99 -8.31 -13.74
N SER A 185 17.19 -7.75 -13.72
CA SER A 185 18.15 -7.99 -12.65
C SER A 185 18.29 -6.74 -11.80
N TRP A 186 18.34 -6.91 -10.50
CA TRP A 186 18.48 -5.81 -9.54
C TRP A 186 19.52 -6.15 -8.46
N ILE A 187 20.16 -5.11 -7.93
CA ILE A 187 21.07 -5.17 -6.80
C ILE A 187 20.63 -4.09 -5.81
N SER A 188 20.41 -4.48 -4.57
CA SER A 188 20.08 -3.57 -3.48
C SER A 188 20.90 -3.95 -2.24
N ARG A 189 21.80 -3.07 -1.80
CA ARG A 189 22.77 -3.33 -0.71
C ARG A 189 23.53 -4.64 -0.97
N ASN A 190 23.38 -5.64 -0.12
CA ASN A 190 24.03 -6.95 -0.24
C ASN A 190 23.16 -8.02 -0.90
N ARG A 191 22.06 -7.63 -1.52
CA ARG A 191 21.08 -8.53 -2.11
C ARG A 191 21.02 -8.30 -3.61
N LYS A 192 20.78 -9.38 -4.33
CA LYS A 192 20.58 -9.36 -5.78
C LYS A 192 19.48 -10.34 -6.14
N GLY A 193 18.76 -10.03 -7.19
CA GLY A 193 17.73 -10.91 -7.74
C GLY A 193 17.63 -10.76 -9.24
N THR A 194 16.99 -11.74 -9.86
CA THR A 194 16.64 -11.71 -11.28
C THR A 194 15.21 -12.24 -11.43
N VAL A 195 14.39 -11.50 -12.14
CA VAL A 195 13.04 -11.90 -12.55
C VAL A 195 13.06 -12.13 -14.05
N TYR A 196 12.61 -13.30 -14.47
CA TYR A 196 12.44 -13.64 -15.89
C TYR A 196 11.05 -13.28 -16.32
N LEU A 197 10.92 -12.30 -17.22
CA LEU A 197 9.62 -11.80 -17.66
C LEU A 197 8.84 -12.82 -18.48
N GLU A 198 9.52 -13.76 -19.13
CA GLU A 198 8.92 -14.91 -19.84
C GLU A 198 8.16 -15.85 -18.88
N ASN A 199 8.56 -15.91 -17.61
CA ASN A 199 7.91 -16.71 -16.58
C ASN A 199 6.69 -16.01 -15.95
N LEU A 200 6.40 -14.76 -16.32
CA LEU A 200 5.24 -14.03 -15.86
C LEU A 200 3.99 -14.39 -16.67
N ASN A 201 3.77 -15.70 -16.97
CA ASN A 201 2.60 -16.22 -17.67
C ASN A 201 1.24 -15.90 -17.01
N GLU A 202 1.29 -15.23 -15.85
CA GLU A 202 0.14 -14.89 -15.03
C GLU A 202 -0.08 -13.37 -14.91
N ILE A 203 0.43 -12.61 -15.88
CA ILE A 203 0.18 -11.15 -16.01
C ILE A 203 -1.32 -10.83 -16.16
N ASP A 204 -2.16 -11.83 -16.45
CA ASP A 204 -3.61 -11.69 -16.53
C ASP A 204 -4.26 -11.12 -15.26
N CYS A 205 -3.58 -11.19 -14.12
CA CYS A 205 -4.05 -10.54 -12.90
C CYS A 205 -4.23 -9.02 -13.07
N ILE A 206 -3.44 -8.38 -13.97
CA ILE A 206 -3.57 -6.95 -14.27
C ILE A 206 -4.89 -6.63 -14.98
N ASP A 207 -5.47 -7.57 -15.73
CA ASP A 207 -6.72 -7.34 -16.47
C ASP A 207 -7.93 -7.14 -15.54
N LYS A 208 -7.78 -7.55 -14.28
CA LYS A 208 -8.78 -7.32 -13.24
C LYS A 208 -8.61 -6.01 -12.48
N ILE A 209 -7.57 -5.24 -12.76
CA ILE A 209 -7.39 -3.90 -12.20
C ILE A 209 -8.27 -2.92 -12.97
N ILE A 210 -9.14 -2.20 -12.27
CA ILE A 210 -9.96 -1.12 -12.83
C ILE A 210 -9.36 0.26 -12.58
N PHE A 211 -8.47 0.38 -11.62
CA PHE A 211 -7.72 1.61 -11.34
C PHE A 211 -6.35 1.27 -10.75
N HIS A 212 -5.31 1.93 -11.25
CA HIS A 212 -3.98 1.92 -10.67
C HIS A 212 -3.35 3.29 -10.82
N LYS A 213 -2.90 3.87 -9.72
CA LYS A 213 -2.20 5.14 -9.73
C LYS A 213 -1.29 5.30 -8.53
N ILE A 214 -0.08 5.75 -8.80
CA ILE A 214 0.90 6.16 -7.80
C ILE A 214 0.47 7.48 -7.16
N PHE A 215 0.71 7.63 -5.86
CA PHE A 215 0.45 8.87 -5.14
C PHE A 215 1.31 10.00 -5.71
N PRO A 216 0.73 11.19 -5.91
CA PRO A 216 1.47 12.35 -6.35
C PRO A 216 2.60 12.72 -5.39
N GLN A 217 3.69 13.24 -5.94
CA GLN A 217 4.79 13.80 -5.17
C GLN A 217 4.37 15.15 -4.56
N LEU A 218 4.30 15.22 -3.23
CA LEU A 218 3.85 16.41 -2.53
C LEU A 218 4.99 17.29 -1.97
N PHE A 219 6.24 16.84 -2.08
CA PHE A 219 7.38 17.58 -1.54
C PHE A 219 7.39 19.08 -1.90
N PRO A 220 7.09 19.50 -3.14
CA PRO A 220 7.09 20.93 -3.48
C PRO A 220 6.04 21.75 -2.73
N ILE A 221 5.01 21.10 -2.19
CA ILE A 221 3.90 21.73 -1.48
C ILE A 221 4.09 21.64 0.03
N THR A 222 4.45 20.46 0.53
CA THR A 222 4.50 20.15 1.95
C THR A 222 5.85 20.38 2.59
N GLY A 223 6.93 20.38 1.80
CA GLY A 223 8.30 20.36 2.28
C GLY A 223 8.77 19.03 2.90
N TYR A 224 7.88 18.05 3.04
CA TYR A 224 8.24 16.71 3.50
C TYR A 224 8.78 15.88 2.34
N LYS A 225 9.88 15.16 2.56
CA LYS A 225 10.42 14.22 1.59
C LYS A 225 9.47 13.01 1.47
N ASN A 226 9.32 12.50 0.25
CA ASN A 226 8.71 11.19 0.06
C ASN A 226 9.71 10.12 0.48
N HIS A 227 9.24 9.14 1.21
CA HIS A 227 10.06 8.01 1.69
C HIS A 227 9.91 6.79 0.80
N SER A 228 8.74 6.59 0.21
CA SER A 228 8.44 5.49 -0.69
C SER A 228 7.58 5.96 -1.87
N GLN A 229 7.34 5.06 -2.81
CA GLN A 229 6.42 5.28 -3.92
C GLN A 229 5.19 4.38 -3.72
N CYS A 230 4.19 4.92 -3.06
CA CYS A 230 2.97 4.19 -2.77
C CYS A 230 1.92 4.35 -3.89
N SER A 231 1.14 3.31 -4.15
CA SER A 231 0.03 3.34 -5.10
C SER A 231 -1.28 2.84 -4.51
N LEU A 232 -2.40 3.25 -5.13
CA LEU A 232 -3.71 2.66 -4.95
C LEU A 232 -4.05 1.80 -6.17
N VAL A 233 -4.42 0.56 -5.91
CA VAL A 233 -4.99 -0.37 -6.89
C VAL A 233 -6.42 -0.71 -6.49
N ILE A 234 -7.36 -0.58 -7.43
CA ILE A 234 -8.74 -1.02 -7.24
C ILE A 234 -9.00 -2.21 -8.17
N ASN A 235 -9.33 -3.34 -7.58
CA ASN A 235 -9.69 -4.56 -8.30
C ASN A 235 -11.17 -4.57 -8.71
N LYS A 236 -11.45 -5.18 -9.84
CA LYS A 236 -12.80 -5.60 -10.19
C LYS A 236 -13.18 -6.74 -9.26
N LEU A 237 -14.31 -6.61 -8.59
CA LEU A 237 -14.88 -7.70 -7.80
C LEU A 237 -15.47 -8.78 -8.73
N SER A 238 -15.30 -10.04 -8.35
CA SER A 238 -15.86 -11.20 -9.06
C SER A 238 -17.30 -11.47 -8.63
#